data_5c6f98aecd979b5f29674bc2ca786662
#
_entry.id   5c6f98aecd979b5f29674bc2ca786662
#
_cell.length_a   1.000
_cell.length_b   1.000
_cell.length_c   1.000
_cell.angle_alpha   90.00
_cell.angle_beta   90.00
_cell.angle_gamma   90.00
#
_symmetry.space_group_name_H-M   'P 1'
#
loop_
_entity.id
_entity.type
_entity.pdbx_description
1 polymer ?
#
loop_
_entity_poly.entity_id
_entity_poly.type
_entity_poly.pdbx_seq_one_letter_code
_entity_poly.pdbx_strand_id
1 'polypeptide(L)'
;MDHAKGNPFIKGVVGWIDLRSEKVEERLSFYQNFPILKGFRHVVQDEKDPEFMLHPAFLQGIDQLIKYGYCYDILVYARQLPQVLAFLNHFPDKSFIIDHVAKPDIKQGGFTSWQADMRKI
;
A
#
# COMPACT_ATOMS: atom_id res chain seq x y z
N MET A 1 15.99 -9.17 -0.61
CA MET A 1 15.87 -10.17 -1.71
C MET A 1 16.87 -11.32 -1.60
N ASP A 2 18.05 -11.10 -1.04
CA ASP A 2 19.06 -12.19 -0.95
C ASP A 2 18.61 -13.35 -0.05
N HIS A 3 17.90 -13.09 1.04
CA HIS A 3 17.34 -14.15 1.89
C HIS A 3 16.30 -15.04 1.18
N ALA A 4 15.70 -14.56 0.09
CA ALA A 4 14.76 -15.35 -0.70
C ALA A 4 15.47 -16.29 -1.67
N LYS A 5 16.74 -16.01 -2.02
CA LYS A 5 17.55 -16.88 -2.87
C LYS A 5 17.87 -18.17 -2.11
N GLY A 6 17.47 -19.29 -2.67
CA GLY A 6 17.70 -20.61 -2.04
C GLY A 6 16.72 -20.98 -0.94
N ASN A 7 15.72 -20.13 -0.64
CA ASN A 7 14.66 -20.45 0.30
C ASN A 7 13.30 -20.59 -0.41
N PRO A 8 12.88 -21.79 -0.81
CA PRO A 8 11.67 -22.01 -1.59
C PRO A 8 10.37 -21.72 -0.83
N PHE A 9 10.45 -21.52 0.49
CA PHE A 9 9.32 -21.12 1.32
C PHE A 9 8.92 -19.67 1.05
N ILE A 10 9.87 -18.78 0.72
CA ILE A 10 9.61 -17.38 0.41
C ILE A 10 9.10 -17.27 -1.02
N LYS A 11 7.80 -17.00 -1.19
CA LYS A 11 7.14 -16.93 -2.49
C LYS A 11 7.06 -15.53 -3.09
N GLY A 12 7.24 -14.51 -2.29
CA GLY A 12 7.20 -13.12 -2.73
C GLY A 12 7.82 -12.18 -1.70
N VAL A 13 8.17 -11.01 -2.16
CA VAL A 13 8.69 -9.92 -1.35
C VAL A 13 7.86 -8.67 -1.63
N VAL A 14 7.49 -7.94 -0.60
CA VAL A 14 6.94 -6.58 -0.69
C VAL A 14 8.06 -5.61 -0.31
N GLY A 15 8.35 -4.68 -1.20
CA GLY A 15 9.44 -3.71 -1.03
C GLY A 15 8.96 -2.34 -0.61
N TRP A 16 9.90 -1.40 -0.58
CA TRP A 16 9.64 0.02 -0.40
C TRP A 16 10.43 0.85 -1.41
N ILE A 17 9.77 1.85 -1.98
CA ILE A 17 10.38 2.96 -2.73
C ILE A 17 9.63 4.24 -2.38
N ASP A 18 10.27 5.40 -2.57
CA ASP A 18 9.54 6.67 -2.49
C ASP A 18 8.67 6.83 -3.76
N LEU A 19 7.37 6.54 -3.60
CA LEU A 19 6.38 6.63 -4.67
C LEU A 19 6.11 8.07 -5.13
N ARG A 20 6.55 9.08 -4.36
CA ARG A 20 6.41 10.50 -4.73
C ARG A 20 7.60 11.02 -5.53
N SER A 21 8.64 10.19 -5.69
CA SER A 21 9.86 10.56 -6.40
C SER A 21 9.61 10.75 -7.89
N GLU A 22 10.20 11.79 -8.48
CA GLU A 22 10.22 11.96 -9.94
C GLU A 22 10.91 10.79 -10.68
N LYS A 23 11.72 10.01 -9.96
CA LYS A 23 12.42 8.81 -10.47
C LYS A 23 11.68 7.50 -10.21
N VAL A 24 10.40 7.56 -9.84
CA VAL A 24 9.62 6.35 -9.49
C VAL A 24 9.60 5.35 -10.64
N GLU A 25 9.40 5.81 -11.87
CA GLU A 25 9.34 4.96 -13.05
C GLU A 25 10.67 4.24 -13.33
N GLU A 26 11.81 4.95 -13.25
CA GLU A 26 13.15 4.38 -13.40
C GLU A 26 13.37 3.26 -12.37
N ARG A 27 12.97 3.49 -11.11
CA ARG A 27 13.10 2.49 -10.06
C ARG A 27 12.21 1.28 -10.28
N LEU A 28 10.95 1.48 -10.68
CA LEU A 28 10.04 0.38 -10.97
C LEU A 28 10.54 -0.48 -12.13
N SER A 29 11.03 0.15 -13.19
CA SER A 29 11.66 -0.53 -14.32
C SER A 29 12.85 -1.37 -13.88
N PHE A 30 13.74 -0.82 -13.05
CA PHE A 30 14.88 -1.57 -12.49
C PHE A 30 14.41 -2.82 -11.72
N TYR A 31 13.36 -2.69 -10.91
CA TYR A 31 12.87 -3.79 -10.08
C TYR A 31 12.18 -4.90 -10.86
N GLN A 32 11.78 -4.68 -12.11
CA GLN A 32 11.25 -5.76 -12.97
C GLN A 32 12.26 -6.89 -13.21
N ASN A 33 13.57 -6.64 -13.02
CA ASN A 33 14.57 -7.69 -13.07
C ASN A 33 14.53 -8.67 -11.87
N PHE A 34 13.64 -8.45 -10.91
CA PHE A 34 13.52 -9.26 -9.69
C PHE A 34 12.11 -9.87 -9.56
N PRO A 35 11.83 -11.02 -10.22
CA PRO A 35 10.49 -11.62 -10.26
C PRO A 35 9.90 -11.99 -8.88
N ILE A 36 10.77 -12.09 -7.85
CA ILE A 36 10.35 -12.36 -6.46
C ILE A 36 9.64 -11.15 -5.82
N LEU A 37 9.88 -9.93 -6.32
CA LEU A 37 9.23 -8.72 -5.84
C LEU A 37 7.80 -8.65 -6.41
N LYS A 38 6.80 -8.62 -5.54
CA LYS A 38 5.38 -8.68 -5.92
C LYS A 38 4.65 -7.37 -5.74
N GLY A 39 5.14 -6.51 -4.87
CA GLY A 39 4.49 -5.25 -4.58
C GLY A 39 5.35 -4.31 -3.73
N PHE A 40 4.74 -3.20 -3.39
CA PHE A 40 5.37 -2.17 -2.56
C PHE A 40 4.42 -1.70 -1.48
N ARG A 41 5.00 -1.21 -0.38
CA ARG A 41 4.28 -0.70 0.78
C ARG A 41 4.95 0.56 1.31
N HIS A 42 4.15 1.60 1.56
CA HIS A 42 4.57 2.75 2.35
C HIS A 42 3.96 2.66 3.75
N VAL A 43 4.69 3.13 4.77
CA VAL A 43 4.24 3.09 6.18
C VAL A 43 3.33 4.31 6.45
N VAL A 44 2.16 4.34 5.82
CA VAL A 44 1.20 5.47 5.92
C VAL A 44 0.71 5.68 7.35
N GLN A 45 0.66 4.63 8.16
CA GLN A 45 0.25 4.70 9.56
C GLN A 45 1.06 5.72 10.38
N ASP A 46 2.33 5.95 10.02
CA ASP A 46 3.26 6.83 10.75
C ASP A 46 3.34 8.23 10.15
N GLU A 47 2.65 8.48 9.02
CA GLU A 47 2.56 9.80 8.42
C GLU A 47 1.70 10.72 9.27
N LYS A 48 2.19 11.94 9.48
CA LYS A 48 1.47 12.98 10.24
C LYS A 48 0.38 13.66 9.42
N ASP A 49 0.57 13.67 8.10
CA ASP A 49 -0.37 14.27 7.17
C ASP A 49 -1.58 13.35 6.96
N PRO A 50 -2.79 13.78 7.35
CA PRO A 50 -4.00 12.98 7.19
C PRO A 50 -4.40 12.78 5.72
N GLU A 51 -3.83 13.55 4.79
CA GLU A 51 -4.11 13.45 3.36
C GLU A 51 -2.94 12.88 2.54
N PHE A 52 -1.96 12.26 3.21
CA PHE A 52 -0.75 11.73 2.57
C PHE A 52 -1.04 10.91 1.31
N MET A 53 -2.00 9.99 1.37
CA MET A 53 -2.35 9.12 0.24
C MET A 53 -3.06 9.87 -0.90
N LEU A 54 -3.56 11.08 -0.66
CA LEU A 54 -4.30 11.88 -1.64
C LEU A 54 -3.42 12.91 -2.33
N HIS A 55 -2.15 13.02 -1.96
CA HIS A 55 -1.22 13.92 -2.65
C HIS A 55 -1.04 13.51 -4.11
N PRO A 56 -1.08 14.47 -5.05
CA PRO A 56 -0.96 14.18 -6.49
C PRO A 56 0.27 13.35 -6.83
N ALA A 57 1.43 13.65 -6.24
CA ALA A 57 2.66 12.90 -6.47
C ALA A 57 2.56 11.44 -6.00
N PHE A 58 1.88 11.18 -4.88
CA PHE A 58 1.67 9.83 -4.38
C PHE A 58 0.70 9.05 -5.29
N LEU A 59 -0.43 9.66 -5.67
CA LEU A 59 -1.40 9.06 -6.59
C LEU A 59 -0.77 8.73 -7.93
N GLN A 60 0.07 9.62 -8.48
CA GLN A 60 0.82 9.37 -9.70
C GLN A 60 1.80 8.20 -9.55
N GLY A 61 2.48 8.10 -8.41
CA GLY A 61 3.37 6.99 -8.12
C GLY A 61 2.65 5.65 -8.03
N ILE A 62 1.45 5.62 -7.44
CA ILE A 62 0.59 4.43 -7.42
C ILE A 62 0.14 4.04 -8.83
N ASP A 63 -0.24 5.02 -9.68
CA ASP A 63 -0.60 4.75 -11.07
C ASP A 63 0.56 4.11 -11.85
N GLN A 64 1.77 4.62 -11.69
CA GLN A 64 2.97 4.02 -12.26
C GLN A 64 3.21 2.60 -11.73
N LEU A 65 3.12 2.40 -10.40
CA LEU A 65 3.29 1.10 -9.77
C LEU A 65 2.35 0.06 -10.37
N ILE A 66 1.07 0.42 -10.56
CA ILE A 66 0.05 -0.44 -11.17
C ILE A 66 0.40 -0.75 -12.64
N LYS A 67 0.86 0.24 -13.42
CA LYS A 67 1.28 0.05 -14.82
C LYS A 67 2.43 -0.96 -14.94
N TYR A 68 3.33 -0.99 -13.96
CA TYR A 68 4.41 -1.96 -13.89
C TYR A 68 3.99 -3.33 -13.34
N GLY A 69 2.71 -3.54 -13.04
CA GLY A 69 2.15 -4.81 -12.62
C GLY A 69 2.39 -5.18 -11.16
N TYR A 70 2.74 -4.20 -10.32
CA TYR A 70 2.95 -4.42 -8.90
C TYR A 70 1.67 -4.17 -8.09
N CYS A 71 1.52 -4.91 -6.98
CA CYS A 71 0.51 -4.64 -5.97
C CYS A 71 0.97 -3.54 -5.01
N TYR A 72 0.03 -2.75 -4.48
CA TYR A 72 0.29 -1.83 -3.38
C TYR A 72 -0.40 -2.33 -2.10
N ASP A 73 0.39 -2.48 -1.04
CA ASP A 73 -0.08 -2.88 0.27
C ASP A 73 -0.32 -1.63 1.13
N ILE A 74 -1.56 -1.44 1.57
CA ILE A 74 -2.02 -0.29 2.36
C ILE A 74 -1.78 -0.60 3.85
N LEU A 75 -0.79 0.07 4.46
CA LEU A 75 -0.45 -0.08 5.87
C LEU A 75 -0.91 1.16 6.64
N VAL A 76 -2.04 1.05 7.31
CA VAL A 76 -2.72 2.13 8.04
C VAL A 76 -3.24 1.66 9.40
N TYR A 77 -3.60 2.61 10.26
CA TYR A 77 -4.48 2.37 11.41
C TYR A 77 -5.95 2.59 11.04
N ALA A 78 -6.87 2.02 11.83
CA ALA A 78 -8.32 2.15 11.63
C ALA A 78 -8.79 3.61 11.50
N ARG A 79 -8.18 4.54 12.24
CA ARG A 79 -8.48 5.97 12.16
C ARG A 79 -8.23 6.60 10.78
N GLN A 80 -7.41 5.94 9.95
CA GLN A 80 -7.04 6.42 8.61
C GLN A 80 -7.91 5.80 7.49
N LEU A 81 -8.88 4.93 7.82
CA LEU A 81 -9.77 4.31 6.83
C LEU A 81 -10.56 5.31 5.98
N PRO A 82 -11.03 6.47 6.50
CA PRO A 82 -11.65 7.48 5.64
C PRO A 82 -10.73 7.98 4.52
N GLN A 83 -9.42 8.16 4.79
CA GLN A 83 -8.42 8.50 3.77
C GLN A 83 -8.24 7.35 2.77
N VAL A 84 -8.24 6.09 3.24
CA VAL A 84 -8.14 4.91 2.36
C VAL A 84 -9.32 4.86 1.41
N LEU A 85 -10.55 5.08 1.90
CA LEU A 85 -11.75 5.12 1.05
C LEU A 85 -11.63 6.19 -0.03
N ALA A 86 -11.19 7.41 0.33
CA ALA A 86 -10.97 8.48 -0.64
C ALA A 86 -9.89 8.10 -1.68
N PHE A 87 -8.79 7.47 -1.23
CA PHE A 87 -7.74 6.95 -2.10
C PHE A 87 -8.27 5.90 -3.09
N LEU A 88 -9.04 4.92 -2.63
CA LEU A 88 -9.59 3.85 -3.47
C LEU A 88 -10.52 4.40 -4.54
N ASN A 89 -11.24 5.50 -4.29
CA ASN A 89 -12.10 6.15 -5.26
C ASN A 89 -11.33 6.72 -6.47
N HIS A 90 -10.02 6.94 -6.37
CA HIS A 90 -9.17 7.29 -7.52
C HIS A 90 -8.84 6.09 -8.42
N PHE A 91 -9.04 4.86 -7.91
CA PHE A 91 -8.66 3.63 -8.59
C PHE A 91 -9.79 2.57 -8.55
N PRO A 92 -11.00 2.87 -9.06
CA PRO A 92 -12.21 2.04 -8.83
C PRO A 92 -12.09 0.62 -9.40
N ASP A 93 -11.27 0.43 -10.44
CA ASP A 93 -11.10 -0.87 -11.12
C ASP A 93 -9.80 -1.60 -10.71
N LYS A 94 -9.16 -1.18 -9.61
CA LYS A 94 -7.89 -1.74 -9.16
C LYS A 94 -8.04 -2.45 -7.83
N SER A 95 -7.20 -3.46 -7.64
CA SER A 95 -7.16 -4.24 -6.40
C SER A 95 -5.96 -3.81 -5.55
N PHE A 96 -6.19 -3.70 -4.25
CA PHE A 96 -5.19 -3.36 -3.23
C PHE A 96 -5.26 -4.36 -2.08
N ILE A 97 -4.22 -4.42 -1.28
CA ILE A 97 -4.19 -5.23 -0.05
C ILE A 97 -4.21 -4.26 1.12
N ILE A 98 -5.09 -4.49 2.10
CA ILE A 98 -5.09 -3.76 3.37
C ILE A 98 -4.40 -4.64 4.41
N ASP A 99 -3.20 -4.23 4.83
CA ASP A 99 -2.40 -4.94 5.81
C ASP A 99 -3.07 -4.97 7.18
N HIS A 100 -3.02 -6.14 7.83
CA HIS A 100 -3.45 -6.33 9.22
C HIS A 100 -4.89 -5.83 9.47
N VAL A 101 -5.76 -5.88 8.45
CA VAL A 101 -7.15 -5.40 8.48
C VAL A 101 -7.28 -3.97 9.04
N ALA A 102 -6.29 -3.09 8.75
CA ALA A 102 -6.18 -1.72 9.26
C ALA A 102 -6.13 -1.62 10.79
N LYS A 103 -5.70 -2.66 11.48
CA LYS A 103 -5.41 -2.66 12.93
C LYS A 103 -6.51 -2.05 13.80
N PRO A 104 -7.72 -2.65 13.86
CA PRO A 104 -8.78 -2.15 14.73
C PRO A 104 -8.35 -2.16 16.20
N ASP A 105 -8.65 -1.08 16.93
CA ASP A 105 -8.37 -1.02 18.37
C ASP A 105 -9.46 -1.76 19.17
N ILE A 106 -9.36 -3.09 19.18
CA ILE A 106 -10.34 -3.96 19.85
C ILE A 106 -10.39 -3.69 21.34
N LYS A 107 -9.23 -3.48 21.97
CA LYS A 107 -9.12 -3.27 23.42
C LYS A 107 -9.87 -2.02 23.88
N GLN A 108 -9.89 -0.97 23.08
CA GLN A 108 -10.56 0.30 23.38
C GLN A 108 -11.97 0.40 22.79
N GLY A 109 -12.55 -0.73 22.34
CA GLY A 109 -13.91 -0.76 21.80
C GLY A 109 -14.04 -0.20 20.36
N GLY A 110 -12.94 -0.06 19.63
CA GLY A 110 -12.92 0.49 18.28
C GLY A 110 -13.48 -0.41 17.19
N PHE A 111 -14.01 -1.59 17.51
CA PHE A 111 -14.49 -2.55 16.52
C PHE A 111 -15.66 -2.01 15.68
N THR A 112 -16.66 -1.38 16.31
CA THR A 112 -17.87 -0.93 15.60
C THR A 112 -17.57 0.14 14.56
N SER A 113 -16.75 1.14 14.89
CA SER A 113 -16.33 2.21 13.96
C SER A 113 -15.48 1.65 12.82
N TRP A 114 -14.50 0.82 13.14
CA TRP A 114 -13.69 0.11 12.15
C TRP A 114 -14.57 -0.71 11.19
N GLN A 115 -15.52 -1.50 11.72
CA GLN A 115 -16.42 -2.31 10.89
C GLN A 115 -17.26 -1.46 9.95
N ALA A 116 -17.77 -0.31 10.43
CA ALA A 116 -18.56 0.60 9.62
C ALA A 116 -17.75 1.18 8.46
N ASP A 117 -16.46 1.50 8.67
CA ASP A 117 -15.57 2.02 7.62
C ASP A 117 -15.12 0.94 6.67
N MET A 118 -14.74 -0.25 7.15
CA MET A 118 -14.35 -1.38 6.31
C MET A 118 -15.47 -1.86 5.37
N ARG A 119 -16.74 -1.67 5.75
CA ARG A 119 -17.90 -2.01 4.88
C ARG A 119 -18.09 -1.04 3.71
N LYS A 120 -17.45 0.12 3.73
CA LYS A 120 -17.50 1.11 2.64
C LYS A 120 -16.41 0.86 1.59
N ILE A 121 -15.39 0.09 1.96
CA ILE A 121 -14.26 -0.32 1.14
C ILE A 121 -14.55 -1.61 0.38
#